data_67050470607f9bb7826a775e2be210b6
#
_entry.id   67050470607f9bb7826a775e2be210b6
#
_cell.length_a   1.000
_cell.length_b   1.000
_cell.length_c   1.000
_cell.angle_alpha   90.00
_cell.angle_beta   90.00
_cell.angle_gamma   90.00
#
_symmetry.space_group_name_H-M   'P 1'
#
loop_
_entity.id
_entity.type
_entity.pdbx_description
1 polymer ?
#
loop_
_entity_poly.entity_id
_entity_poly.type
_entity_poly.pdbx_seq_one_letter_code
_entity_poly.pdbx_strand_id
1 'polypeptide(L)' 'YFNTDAAERMTVVSGELEIRVAGAEAFRCYPAGTAFEVPAQSGFAVRAAAATAYLCEFL' A
#
# COMPACT_ATOMS: atom_id res chain seq x y z
N TYR A 1 -3.19 -0.37 9.97
CA TYR A 1 -3.07 -1.77 9.51
C TYR A 1 -4.33 -2.19 8.77
N PHE A 2 -4.18 -2.76 7.61
CA PHE A 2 -5.30 -3.18 6.77
C PHE A 2 -5.23 -4.66 6.47
N ASN A 3 -6.39 -5.33 6.51
CA ASN A 3 -6.53 -6.70 6.06
C ASN A 3 -7.32 -6.70 4.74
N THR A 4 -6.94 -7.59 3.82
CA THR A 4 -7.58 -7.67 2.52
C THR A 4 -8.33 -9.00 2.37
N ASP A 5 -9.60 -8.93 1.96
CA ASP A 5 -10.39 -10.12 1.64
C ASP A 5 -10.16 -10.55 0.20
N ALA A 6 -9.77 -9.63 -0.66
CA ALA A 6 -9.48 -9.86 -2.08
C ALA A 6 -8.18 -9.16 -2.43
N ALA A 7 -7.54 -9.61 -3.49
CA ALA A 7 -6.33 -8.96 -3.99
C ALA A 7 -6.64 -7.53 -4.43
N GLU A 8 -5.74 -6.61 -4.16
CA GLU A 8 -5.92 -5.18 -4.45
C GLU A 8 -4.66 -4.61 -5.08
N ARG A 9 -4.86 -3.61 -5.93
CA ARG A 9 -3.77 -2.78 -6.47
C ARG A 9 -3.88 -1.40 -5.86
N MET A 10 -2.79 -0.95 -5.24
CA MET A 10 -2.70 0.39 -4.67
C MET A 10 -1.81 1.23 -5.57
N THR A 11 -2.33 2.37 -6.01
CA THR A 11 -1.57 3.32 -6.83
C THR A 11 -1.41 4.62 -6.06
N VAL A 12 -0.19 5.08 -5.88
CA VAL A 12 0.09 6.36 -5.22
C VAL A 12 -0.07 7.47 -6.23
N VAL A 13 -1.04 8.36 -6.00
CA VAL A 13 -1.40 9.45 -6.91
C VAL A 13 -0.57 10.69 -6.62
N SER A 14 -0.41 11.03 -5.34
CA SER A 14 0.40 12.17 -4.93
C SER A 14 1.01 11.89 -3.56
N GLY A 15 2.12 12.55 -3.24
CA GLY A 15 2.87 12.30 -2.01
C GLY A 15 3.64 11.00 -2.10
N GLU A 16 3.76 10.31 -0.97
CA GLU A 16 4.41 9.00 -0.93
C GLU A 16 3.86 8.19 0.24
N LEU A 17 3.82 6.87 0.05
CA LEU A 17 3.42 5.93 1.08
C LEU A 17 4.58 5.04 1.46
N GLU A 18 4.65 4.71 2.75
CA GLU A 18 5.51 3.64 3.23
C GLU A 18 4.62 2.46 3.60
N ILE A 19 4.94 1.29 3.07
CA ILE A 19 4.13 0.08 3.22
C ILE A 19 4.98 -1.03 3.78
N ARG A 20 4.43 -1.74 4.75
CA ARG A 20 5.03 -2.98 5.25
C ARG A 20 3.98 -4.07 5.16
N VAL A 21 4.19 -5.02 4.26
CA VAL A 21 3.30 -6.17 4.11
C VAL A 21 3.54 -7.18 5.21
N ALA A 22 2.55 -8.03 5.47
CA ALA A 22 2.67 -9.08 6.48
C ALA A 22 3.89 -9.97 6.18
N GLY A 23 4.69 -10.21 7.21
CA GLY A 23 5.92 -10.99 7.09
C GLY A 23 7.15 -10.20 6.66
N ALA A 24 7.00 -8.95 6.22
CA ALA A 24 8.13 -8.10 5.88
C ALA A 24 8.74 -7.48 7.14
N GLU A 25 10.05 -7.28 7.15
CA GLU A 25 10.75 -6.71 8.29
C GLU A 25 10.81 -5.19 8.27
N ALA A 26 10.63 -4.57 7.11
CA ALA A 26 10.80 -3.12 6.95
C ALA A 26 9.74 -2.53 6.06
N PHE A 27 9.51 -1.23 6.23
CA PHE A 27 8.66 -0.45 5.34
C PHE A 27 9.36 -0.22 4.01
N ARG A 28 8.58 -0.20 2.94
CA ARG A 28 9.04 0.12 1.60
C ARG A 28 8.37 1.41 1.15
N CYS A 29 9.14 2.32 0.57
CA CYS A 29 8.61 3.61 0.13
C CYS A 29 8.09 3.52 -1.31
N TYR A 30 6.88 4.07 -1.51
CA TYR A 30 6.23 4.15 -2.82
C TYR A 30 5.91 5.61 -3.12
N PRO A 31 6.70 6.28 -3.96
CA PRO A 31 6.43 7.66 -4.34
C PRO A 31 5.27 7.75 -5.33
N ALA A 32 4.81 8.98 -5.57
CA ALA A 32 3.76 9.24 -6.55
C ALA A 32 4.12 8.64 -7.92
N GLY A 33 3.15 8.06 -8.58
CA GLY A 33 3.34 7.40 -9.87
C GLY A 33 3.71 5.93 -9.79
N THR A 34 3.85 5.37 -8.56
CA THR A 34 4.13 3.95 -8.39
C THR A 34 2.90 3.20 -7.92
N ALA A 35 2.88 1.89 -8.14
CA ALA A 35 1.81 1.01 -7.72
C ALA A 35 2.37 -0.28 -7.15
N PHE A 36 1.59 -0.93 -6.29
CA PHE A 36 1.95 -2.24 -5.74
C PHE A 36 0.67 -3.06 -5.55
N GLU A 37 0.81 -4.38 -5.53
CA GLU A 37 -0.31 -5.29 -5.36
C GLU A 37 -0.23 -5.96 -3.99
N VAL A 38 -1.39 -6.12 -3.36
CA VAL A 38 -1.52 -6.81 -2.09
C VAL A 38 -2.32 -8.07 -2.32
N PRO A 39 -1.81 -9.26 -1.95
CA PRO A 39 -2.54 -10.50 -2.13
C PRO A 39 -3.83 -10.54 -1.30
N ALA A 40 -4.76 -11.38 -1.72
CA ALA A 40 -5.97 -11.64 -0.94
C ALA A 40 -5.62 -12.23 0.43
N GLN A 41 -6.46 -11.95 1.41
CA GLN A 41 -6.33 -12.46 2.77
C GLN A 41 -4.96 -12.17 3.40
N SER A 42 -4.45 -10.98 3.11
CA SER A 42 -3.18 -10.50 3.62
C SER A 42 -3.40 -9.22 4.40
N GLY A 43 -2.40 -8.82 5.17
CA GLY A 43 -2.43 -7.57 5.90
C GLY A 43 -1.24 -6.71 5.53
N PHE A 44 -1.38 -5.41 5.72
CA PHE A 44 -0.27 -4.50 5.53
C PHE A 44 -0.43 -3.26 6.43
N ALA A 45 0.69 -2.69 6.81
CA ALA A 45 0.73 -1.44 7.56
C ALA A 45 1.07 -0.30 6.61
N VAL A 46 0.40 0.83 6.80
CA VAL A 46 0.59 2.02 5.97
C VAL A 46 1.09 3.16 6.85
N ARG A 47 2.08 3.88 6.34
CA ARG A 47 2.58 5.08 6.99
C ARG A 47 2.78 6.16 5.91
N ALA A 48 2.22 7.34 6.14
CA ALA A 48 2.35 8.47 5.23
C ALA A 48 3.12 9.58 5.94
N ALA A 49 4.18 10.08 5.31
CA ALA A 49 5.00 11.15 5.88
C ALA A 49 4.38 12.53 5.70
N ALA A 50 3.49 12.69 4.72
CA ALA A 50 2.83 13.93 4.38
C ALA A 50 1.46 13.64 3.80
N ALA A 51 0.71 14.68 3.41
CA ALA A 51 -0.56 14.51 2.73
C ALA A 51 -0.35 13.67 1.45
N THR A 52 -1.03 12.53 1.38
CA THR A 52 -0.84 11.55 0.32
C THR A 52 -2.20 11.10 -0.19
N ALA A 53 -2.35 11.02 -1.51
CA ALA A 53 -3.52 10.48 -2.15
C ALA A 53 -3.17 9.19 -2.86
N TYR A 54 -4.03 8.19 -2.73
CA TYR A 54 -3.83 6.91 -3.39
C TYR A 54 -5.16 6.35 -3.88
N LEU A 55 -5.08 5.47 -4.88
CA LEU A 55 -6.22 4.77 -5.45
C LEU A 55 -6.09 3.29 -5.14
N CYS A 56 -7.16 2.70 -4.65
CA CYS A 56 -7.23 1.27 -4.36
C CYS A 56 -8.19 0.60 -5.32
N GLU A 57 -7.73 -0.42 -6.01
CA GLU A 57 -8.54 -1.16 -6.97
C GLU A 57 -8.56 -2.65 -6.62
N PHE A 58 -9.74 -3.25 -6.65
CA PHE A 58 -9.85 -4.70 -6.49
C PHE A 58 -9.44 -5.39 -7.79
N LEU A 59 -8.72 -6.48 -7.64
CA LEU A 59 -8.26 -7.28 -8.77
C LEU A 59 -9.18 -8.48 -9.02
#